data_90b514d00216db92abad91654719bad8
#
_entry.id   90b514d00216db92abad91654719bad8
#
_cell.length_a   1.000
_cell.length_b   1.000
_cell.length_c   1.000
_cell.angle_alpha   90.00
_cell.angle_beta   90.00
_cell.angle_gamma   90.00
#
_symmetry.space_group_name_H-M   'P 1'
#
loop_
_entity.id
_entity.type
_entity.pdbx_description
1 polymer ?
#
loop_
_entity_poly.entity_id
_entity_poly.type
_entity_poly.pdbx_seq_one_letter_code
_entity_poly.pdbx_strand_id
1 'polypeptide(L)'
;MDCFIHIGPSKTGSSSIQAFLTENEQELYKNGICFLRLSKANFFELRFAFSCEYKNTRASQNLGITSENYEEKKNLFKKRIARKISKVKDQGLTRVIISAEGLGALNKTEIQSISKWMYKRFEQISIIPVLRRQDRRALSRYKNIVKNKGHLEQQCLVATDNFDLEYFLKLWMDIFGKKNIKPILFPDSVPESRDLIKDFCAASELSHLSNILKIDGFRRNESIDGRAIEIMRQINLMKPDRHLVPMDKTQRRLNGIIENSFDFPLEKVQPSKKEAMDFYETY
;
A
#
# COMPACT_ATOMS: atom_id res chain seq x y z
N MET A 1 22.37 8.57 -9.26
CA MET A 1 21.45 7.41 -9.09
C MET A 1 20.08 7.89 -8.73
N ASP A 2 19.06 7.48 -9.49
CA ASP A 2 17.68 7.93 -9.35
C ASP A 2 16.84 7.00 -8.47
N CYS A 3 15.78 7.54 -7.87
CA CYS A 3 14.90 6.77 -7.01
C CYS A 3 13.43 6.99 -7.39
N PHE A 4 12.70 5.90 -7.63
CA PHE A 4 11.26 5.88 -7.82
C PHE A 4 10.61 5.26 -6.59
N ILE A 5 9.74 6.00 -5.93
CA ILE A 5 9.09 5.56 -4.69
C ILE A 5 7.60 5.44 -4.93
N HIS A 6 7.13 4.20 -5.04
CA HIS A 6 5.70 3.92 -4.98
C HIS A 6 5.20 4.11 -3.55
N ILE A 7 4.25 4.99 -3.41
CA ILE A 7 3.52 5.22 -2.16
C ILE A 7 2.02 5.06 -2.41
N GLY A 8 1.27 4.95 -1.35
CA GLY A 8 -0.17 4.99 -1.56
C GLY A 8 -0.92 5.04 -0.25
N PRO A 9 -2.16 5.54 -0.32
CA PRO A 9 -3.13 5.09 0.63
C PRO A 9 -3.26 3.57 0.53
N SER A 10 -3.63 2.90 1.62
CA SER A 10 -3.89 1.46 1.58
C SER A 10 -5.03 1.12 0.60
N LYS A 11 -5.04 -0.10 0.08
CA LYS A 11 -6.07 -0.63 -0.84
C LYS A 11 -6.04 -0.05 -2.25
N THR A 12 -4.85 0.28 -2.73
CA THR A 12 -4.58 0.82 -4.08
C THR A 12 -3.70 -0.12 -4.94
N GLY A 13 -3.68 -1.42 -4.66
CA GLY A 13 -3.00 -2.40 -5.50
C GLY A 13 -1.52 -2.58 -5.24
N SER A 14 -1.00 -2.12 -4.10
CA SER A 14 0.43 -2.25 -3.73
C SER A 14 0.96 -3.69 -3.81
N SER A 15 0.12 -4.68 -3.46
CA SER A 15 0.50 -6.10 -3.56
C SER A 15 0.75 -6.56 -5.00
N SER A 16 0.00 -6.02 -5.97
CA SER A 16 0.20 -6.33 -7.39
C SER A 16 1.49 -5.72 -7.92
N ILE A 17 1.75 -4.45 -7.58
CA ILE A 17 3.01 -3.77 -7.94
C ILE A 17 4.21 -4.49 -7.32
N GLN A 18 4.13 -4.87 -6.04
CA GLN A 18 5.22 -5.59 -5.36
C GLN A 18 5.45 -6.98 -5.94
N ALA A 19 4.38 -7.67 -6.36
CA ALA A 19 4.50 -8.96 -7.03
C ALA A 19 5.18 -8.83 -8.40
N PHE A 20 4.77 -7.83 -9.19
CA PHE A 20 5.40 -7.50 -10.46
C PHE A 20 6.89 -7.21 -10.29
N LEU A 21 7.25 -6.33 -9.37
CA LEU A 21 8.66 -5.99 -9.10
C LEU A 21 9.47 -7.20 -8.59
N THR A 22 8.85 -8.08 -7.82
CA THR A 22 9.50 -9.30 -7.32
C THR A 22 9.75 -10.33 -8.42
N GLU A 23 8.76 -10.55 -9.27
CA GLU A 23 8.87 -11.50 -10.39
C GLU A 23 9.93 -11.07 -11.41
N ASN A 24 10.04 -9.76 -11.61
CA ASN A 24 10.97 -9.19 -12.58
C ASN A 24 12.30 -8.72 -11.97
N GLU A 25 12.61 -9.06 -10.70
CA GLU A 25 13.77 -8.51 -9.98
C GLU A 25 15.10 -8.77 -10.71
N GLN A 26 15.27 -9.96 -11.29
CA GLN A 26 16.49 -10.31 -12.02
C GLN A 26 16.64 -9.53 -13.33
N GLU A 27 15.57 -9.38 -14.10
CA GLU A 27 15.59 -8.63 -15.36
C GLU A 27 15.79 -7.13 -15.11
N LEU A 28 15.16 -6.58 -14.07
CA LEU A 28 15.41 -5.20 -13.62
C LEU A 28 16.89 -5.01 -13.28
N TYR A 29 17.46 -5.93 -12.51
CA TYR A 29 18.86 -5.86 -12.09
C TYR A 29 19.82 -5.88 -13.31
N LYS A 30 19.62 -6.75 -14.30
CA LYS A 30 20.40 -6.80 -15.54
C LYS A 30 20.35 -5.47 -16.32
N ASN A 31 19.26 -4.72 -16.16
CA ASN A 31 19.06 -3.41 -16.79
C ASN A 31 19.44 -2.22 -15.89
N GLY A 32 20.27 -2.44 -14.87
CA GLY A 32 20.80 -1.38 -14.01
C GLY A 32 19.80 -0.85 -12.97
N ILE A 33 18.72 -1.59 -12.69
CA ILE A 33 17.61 -1.17 -11.81
C ILE A 33 17.51 -2.11 -10.61
N CYS A 34 17.54 -1.56 -9.41
CA CYS A 34 17.35 -2.33 -8.18
C CYS A 34 15.93 -2.17 -7.63
N PHE A 35 15.18 -3.26 -7.48
CA PHE A 35 14.03 -3.27 -6.58
C PHE A 35 14.53 -3.42 -5.15
N LEU A 36 14.59 -2.31 -4.42
CA LEU A 36 15.13 -2.29 -3.06
C LEU A 36 14.12 -2.85 -2.06
N ARG A 37 14.41 -4.03 -1.50
CA ARG A 37 13.62 -4.66 -0.43
C ARG A 37 14.43 -4.74 0.86
N LEU A 38 13.81 -4.45 2.00
CA LEU A 38 14.45 -4.57 3.32
C LEU A 38 14.05 -5.87 4.02
N SER A 39 12.77 -6.20 3.99
CA SER A 39 12.21 -7.42 4.56
C SER A 39 11.16 -8.02 3.64
N LYS A 40 10.62 -9.18 4.04
CA LYS A 40 9.49 -9.81 3.35
C LYS A 40 8.17 -8.99 3.45
N ALA A 41 8.11 -8.01 4.33
CA ALA A 41 6.92 -7.20 4.59
C ALA A 41 7.10 -5.78 4.05
N ASN A 42 6.33 -5.42 3.07
CA ASN A 42 5.90 -4.11 2.56
C ASN A 42 6.65 -2.83 3.00
N PHE A 43 7.97 -2.86 3.16
CA PHE A 43 8.76 -1.67 3.49
C PHE A 43 8.30 -0.85 4.70
N PHE A 44 7.66 -1.49 5.68
CA PHE A 44 7.26 -0.79 6.90
C PHE A 44 8.44 -0.20 7.67
N GLU A 45 9.62 -0.82 7.57
CA GLU A 45 10.84 -0.28 8.18
C GLU A 45 11.15 1.14 7.70
N LEU A 46 10.91 1.45 6.42
CA LEU A 46 11.12 2.81 5.91
C LEU A 46 10.14 3.80 6.56
N ARG A 47 8.87 3.42 6.73
CA ARG A 47 7.90 4.22 7.47
C ARG A 47 8.34 4.44 8.91
N PHE A 48 8.63 3.36 9.64
CA PHE A 48 9.03 3.46 11.05
C PHE A 48 10.34 4.23 11.25
N ALA A 49 11.26 4.17 10.29
CA ALA A 49 12.49 4.95 10.33
C ALA A 49 12.25 6.47 10.37
N PHE A 50 11.10 6.94 9.91
CA PHE A 50 10.78 8.37 9.80
C PHE A 50 9.53 8.80 10.57
N SER A 51 8.76 7.88 11.15
CA SER A 51 7.63 8.24 12.02
C SER A 51 8.09 8.99 13.26
N CYS A 52 7.33 10.00 13.66
CA CYS A 52 7.63 10.81 14.85
C CYS A 52 7.25 10.11 16.15
N GLU A 53 6.22 9.23 16.10
CA GLU A 53 5.64 8.59 17.26
C GLU A 53 5.57 7.08 17.11
N TYR A 54 5.74 6.39 18.23
CA TYR A 54 5.41 4.97 18.33
C TYR A 54 3.90 4.77 18.26
N LYS A 55 3.46 3.82 17.43
CA LYS A 55 2.08 3.35 17.40
C LYS A 55 2.08 1.82 17.53
N ASN A 56 1.36 1.31 18.51
CA ASN A 56 1.18 -0.13 18.67
C ASN A 56 0.26 -0.64 17.55
N THR A 57 0.85 -1.16 16.51
CA THR A 57 0.17 -1.70 15.34
C THR A 57 0.67 -3.11 15.07
N ARG A 58 -0.09 -3.90 14.31
CA ARG A 58 0.39 -5.22 13.87
C ARG A 58 1.73 -5.14 13.14
N ALA A 59 1.98 -4.05 12.41
CA ALA A 59 3.25 -3.85 11.72
C ALA A 59 4.41 -3.61 12.68
N SER A 60 4.21 -2.79 13.74
CA SER A 60 5.23 -2.59 14.78
C SER A 60 5.51 -3.89 15.55
N GLN A 61 4.46 -4.63 15.91
CA GLN A 61 4.58 -5.93 16.58
C GLN A 61 5.37 -6.94 15.74
N ASN A 62 5.07 -7.06 14.44
CA ASN A 62 5.78 -7.98 13.52
C ASN A 62 7.26 -7.62 13.35
N LEU A 63 7.64 -6.35 13.58
CA LEU A 63 9.02 -5.86 13.53
C LEU A 63 9.71 -5.85 14.89
N GLY A 64 9.02 -6.33 15.94
CA GLY A 64 9.51 -6.30 17.31
C GLY A 64 9.80 -4.89 17.83
N ILE A 65 8.93 -3.92 17.44
CA ILE A 65 9.03 -2.52 17.89
C ILE A 65 8.11 -2.34 19.08
N THR A 66 8.66 -1.81 20.17
CA THR A 66 7.95 -1.42 21.39
C THR A 66 8.18 0.07 21.65
N SER A 67 7.48 0.66 22.63
CA SER A 67 7.73 2.02 23.09
C SER A 67 9.17 2.22 23.56
N GLU A 68 9.72 1.23 24.27
CA GLU A 68 11.03 1.30 24.87
C GLU A 68 12.17 1.24 23.83
N ASN A 69 12.00 0.44 22.76
CA ASN A 69 13.06 0.25 21.75
C ASN A 69 12.84 1.07 20.47
N TYR A 70 11.82 1.92 20.42
CA TYR A 70 11.41 2.61 19.20
C TYR A 70 12.50 3.45 18.57
N GLU A 71 13.17 4.30 19.33
CA GLU A 71 14.23 5.18 18.81
C GLU A 71 15.48 4.39 18.36
N GLU A 72 15.82 3.33 19.07
CA GLU A 72 16.89 2.40 18.67
C GLU A 72 16.55 1.75 17.32
N LYS A 73 15.35 1.21 17.18
CA LYS A 73 14.87 0.55 15.95
C LYS A 73 14.81 1.52 14.77
N LYS A 74 14.37 2.76 14.97
CA LYS A 74 14.41 3.82 13.93
C LYS A 74 15.81 4.02 13.38
N ASN A 75 16.79 4.18 14.28
CA ASN A 75 18.18 4.37 13.89
C ASN A 75 18.76 3.14 13.20
N LEU A 76 18.43 1.95 13.68
CA LEU A 76 18.84 0.68 13.05
C LEU A 76 18.27 0.57 11.63
N PHE A 77 16.99 0.88 11.43
CA PHE A 77 16.37 0.84 10.08
C PHE A 77 17.03 1.86 9.16
N LYS A 78 17.24 3.10 9.59
CA LYS A 78 17.96 4.11 8.78
C LYS A 78 19.34 3.62 8.35
N LYS A 79 20.11 3.02 9.27
CA LYS A 79 21.44 2.46 8.97
C LYS A 79 21.36 1.29 7.98
N ARG A 80 20.40 0.38 8.16
CA ARG A 80 20.20 -0.77 7.24
C ARG A 80 19.83 -0.32 5.84
N ILE A 81 18.91 0.63 5.72
CA ILE A 81 18.47 1.17 4.44
C ILE A 81 19.64 1.87 3.75
N ALA A 82 20.37 2.73 4.48
CA ALA A 82 21.53 3.43 3.95
C ALA A 82 22.60 2.48 3.42
N ARG A 83 22.95 1.41 4.18
CA ARG A 83 23.90 0.39 3.75
C ARG A 83 23.46 -0.33 2.47
N LYS A 84 22.16 -0.66 2.35
CA LYS A 84 21.64 -1.28 1.13
C LYS A 84 21.74 -0.35 -0.06
N ILE A 85 21.39 0.93 0.09
CA ILE A 85 21.51 1.94 -0.96
C ILE A 85 22.96 2.10 -1.39
N SER A 86 23.91 2.19 -0.44
CA SER A 86 25.34 2.25 -0.75
C SER A 86 25.78 1.04 -1.56
N LYS A 87 25.44 -0.17 -1.12
CA LYS A 87 25.77 -1.41 -1.86
C LYS A 87 25.23 -1.42 -3.29
N VAL A 88 24.01 -0.92 -3.51
CA VAL A 88 23.41 -0.79 -4.85
C VAL A 88 24.23 0.17 -5.72
N LYS A 89 24.68 1.29 -5.14
CA LYS A 89 25.53 2.27 -5.82
C LYS A 89 26.90 1.67 -6.17
N ASP A 90 27.51 0.94 -5.24
CA ASP A 90 28.82 0.28 -5.42
C ASP A 90 28.77 -0.81 -6.53
N GLN A 91 27.59 -1.37 -6.77
CA GLN A 91 27.32 -2.32 -7.87
C GLN A 91 27.12 -1.64 -9.23
N GLY A 92 27.23 -0.32 -9.31
CA GLY A 92 27.07 0.44 -10.56
C GLY A 92 25.63 0.57 -11.06
N LEU A 93 24.63 0.23 -10.24
CA LEU A 93 23.23 0.38 -10.62
C LEU A 93 22.83 1.86 -10.61
N THR A 94 22.06 2.27 -11.60
CA THR A 94 21.72 3.68 -11.83
C THR A 94 20.37 4.09 -11.29
N ARG A 95 19.50 3.12 -11.00
CA ARG A 95 18.12 3.35 -10.59
C ARG A 95 17.70 2.43 -9.45
N VAL A 96 16.92 2.99 -8.51
CA VAL A 96 16.31 2.26 -7.39
C VAL A 96 14.81 2.43 -7.45
N ILE A 97 14.07 1.34 -7.29
CA ILE A 97 12.62 1.35 -7.12
C ILE A 97 12.31 0.88 -5.69
N ILE A 98 11.50 1.64 -4.99
CA ILE A 98 10.99 1.34 -3.65
C ILE A 98 9.46 1.27 -3.73
N SER A 99 8.86 0.21 -3.18
CA SER A 99 7.40 0.13 -3.02
C SER A 99 7.06 0.13 -1.53
N ALA A 100 6.60 1.25 -1.02
CA ALA A 100 6.41 1.51 0.41
C ALA A 100 5.04 2.18 0.69
N GLU A 101 3.95 1.40 0.56
CA GLU A 101 2.57 1.85 0.82
C GLU A 101 2.46 2.62 2.15
N GLY A 102 3.14 2.14 3.20
CA GLY A 102 3.10 2.74 4.53
C GLY A 102 3.52 4.21 4.59
N LEU A 103 4.30 4.71 3.61
CA LEU A 103 4.69 6.12 3.55
C LEU A 103 3.51 7.05 3.32
N GLY A 104 2.44 6.58 2.68
CA GLY A 104 1.24 7.39 2.48
C GLY A 104 0.53 7.84 3.76
N ALA A 105 0.91 7.30 4.90
CA ALA A 105 0.37 7.70 6.21
C ALA A 105 1.31 8.63 7.01
N LEU A 106 2.38 9.13 6.41
CA LEU A 106 3.28 10.09 7.04
C LEU A 106 2.69 11.49 7.06
N ASN A 107 2.92 12.23 8.14
CA ASN A 107 2.57 13.64 8.24
C ASN A 107 3.64 14.54 7.60
N LYS A 108 3.37 15.84 7.52
CA LYS A 108 4.25 16.83 6.86
C LYS A 108 5.69 16.79 7.39
N THR A 109 5.88 16.76 8.69
CA THR A 109 7.21 16.74 9.34
C THR A 109 7.98 15.45 9.01
N GLU A 110 7.28 14.34 9.02
CA GLU A 110 7.85 13.02 8.67
C GLU A 110 8.25 12.96 7.19
N ILE A 111 7.41 13.51 6.28
CA ILE A 111 7.73 13.61 4.85
C ILE A 111 8.93 14.54 4.62
N GLN A 112 9.02 15.66 5.32
CA GLN A 112 10.20 16.54 5.26
C GLN A 112 11.48 15.82 5.73
N SER A 113 11.37 15.03 6.80
CA SER A 113 12.50 14.27 7.34
C SER A 113 13.01 13.21 6.36
N ILE A 114 12.10 12.43 5.77
CA ILE A 114 12.48 11.42 4.77
C ILE A 114 13.02 12.08 3.50
N SER A 115 12.45 13.17 3.03
CA SER A 115 12.92 13.93 1.86
C SER A 115 14.36 14.38 2.03
N LYS A 116 14.67 15.07 3.14
CA LYS A 116 16.06 15.50 3.46
C LYS A 116 17.03 14.32 3.51
N TRP A 117 16.59 13.17 4.02
CA TRP A 117 17.42 11.97 4.13
C TRP A 117 17.66 11.31 2.76
N MET A 118 16.64 11.27 1.90
CA MET A 118 16.70 10.67 0.57
C MET A 118 17.53 11.50 -0.41
N TYR A 119 17.40 12.84 -0.44
CA TYR A 119 18.19 13.74 -1.31
C TYR A 119 19.68 13.75 -1.00
N LYS A 120 20.12 13.25 0.17
CA LYS A 120 21.54 13.00 0.45
C LYS A 120 22.08 11.77 -0.28
N ARG A 121 21.24 10.95 -0.91
CA ARG A 121 21.57 9.62 -1.45
C ARG A 121 21.23 9.46 -2.92
N PHE A 122 20.24 10.20 -3.38
CA PHE A 122 19.72 10.15 -4.75
C PHE A 122 19.74 11.54 -5.38
N GLU A 123 20.02 11.58 -6.68
CA GLU A 123 20.06 12.81 -7.47
C GLU A 123 18.66 13.26 -7.86
N GLN A 124 17.85 12.29 -8.34
CA GLN A 124 16.45 12.51 -8.68
C GLN A 124 15.57 11.56 -7.87
N ILE A 125 14.44 12.08 -7.40
CA ILE A 125 13.45 11.29 -6.66
C ILE A 125 12.10 11.54 -7.28
N SER A 126 11.47 10.47 -7.78
CA SER A 126 10.10 10.49 -8.28
C SER A 126 9.19 9.74 -7.31
N ILE A 127 8.10 10.39 -6.89
CA ILE A 127 7.07 9.79 -6.03
C ILE A 127 5.92 9.34 -6.92
N ILE A 128 5.52 8.09 -6.78
CA ILE A 128 4.45 7.46 -7.55
C ILE A 128 3.30 7.11 -6.60
N PRO A 129 2.36 8.05 -6.34
CA PRO A 129 1.17 7.75 -5.58
C PRO A 129 0.16 7.01 -6.46
N VAL A 130 -0.41 5.91 -5.96
CA VAL A 130 -1.54 5.25 -6.60
C VAL A 130 -2.82 5.71 -5.93
N LEU A 131 -3.67 6.37 -6.69
CA LEU A 131 -4.90 6.97 -6.22
C LEU A 131 -6.09 6.07 -6.58
N ARG A 132 -7.01 5.90 -5.65
CA ARG A 132 -8.24 5.15 -5.86
C ARG A 132 -9.43 5.99 -5.41
N ARG A 133 -10.52 5.96 -6.16
CA ARG A 133 -11.76 6.65 -5.82
C ARG A 133 -12.16 6.33 -4.38
N GLN A 134 -12.54 7.34 -3.62
CA GLN A 134 -12.69 7.26 -2.16
C GLN A 134 -13.69 6.16 -1.74
N ASP A 135 -14.87 6.12 -2.37
CA ASP A 135 -15.91 5.11 -2.12
C ASP A 135 -15.42 3.68 -2.39
N ARG A 136 -14.72 3.46 -3.52
CA ARG A 136 -14.15 2.16 -3.87
C ARG A 136 -13.07 1.73 -2.89
N ARG A 137 -12.30 2.68 -2.41
CA ARG A 137 -11.28 2.45 -1.40
C ARG A 137 -11.91 2.14 -0.04
N ALA A 138 -12.96 2.88 0.37
CA ALA A 138 -13.71 2.63 1.60
C ALA A 138 -14.31 1.22 1.61
N LEU A 139 -15.02 0.83 0.53
CA LEU A 139 -15.54 -0.53 0.37
C LEU A 139 -14.46 -1.61 0.44
N SER A 140 -13.31 -1.40 -0.22
CA SER A 140 -12.19 -2.34 -0.16
C SER A 140 -11.59 -2.43 1.25
N ARG A 141 -11.56 -1.32 1.99
CA ARG A 141 -11.14 -1.29 3.39
C ARG A 141 -12.14 -2.04 4.27
N TYR A 142 -13.43 -1.77 4.12
CA TYR A 142 -14.49 -2.47 4.84
C TYR A 142 -14.35 -3.99 4.69
N LYS A 143 -14.33 -4.52 3.47
CA LYS A 143 -14.13 -5.94 3.20
C LYS A 143 -12.90 -6.50 3.91
N ASN A 144 -11.80 -5.77 3.90
CA ASN A 144 -10.57 -6.18 4.55
C ASN A 144 -10.66 -6.23 6.08
N ILE A 145 -11.34 -5.26 6.72
CA ILE A 145 -11.48 -5.25 8.18
C ILE A 145 -12.49 -6.29 8.67
N VAL A 146 -13.56 -6.55 7.92
CA VAL A 146 -14.47 -7.67 8.22
C VAL A 146 -13.71 -9.00 8.15
N LYS A 147 -13.01 -9.26 7.03
CA LYS A 147 -12.29 -10.51 6.80
C LYS A 147 -11.15 -10.74 7.79
N ASN A 148 -10.36 -9.70 8.11
CA ASN A 148 -9.07 -9.86 8.78
C ASN A 148 -9.00 -9.30 10.20
N LYS A 149 -9.98 -8.46 10.62
CA LYS A 149 -9.97 -7.79 11.92
C LYS A 149 -11.22 -8.01 12.76
N GLY A 150 -12.15 -8.85 12.30
CA GLY A 150 -13.35 -9.15 13.04
C GLY A 150 -14.34 -7.99 13.20
N HIS A 151 -14.38 -7.08 12.20
CA HIS A 151 -15.31 -5.93 12.22
C HIS A 151 -16.78 -6.38 12.26
N LEU A 152 -17.59 -5.71 13.06
CA LEU A 152 -18.96 -6.10 13.38
C LEU A 152 -20.01 -5.26 12.66
N GLU A 153 -19.71 -3.98 12.43
CA GLU A 153 -20.66 -3.03 11.91
C GLU A 153 -20.97 -3.29 10.42
N GLN A 154 -22.20 -2.97 10.04
CA GLN A 154 -22.67 -3.09 8.66
C GLN A 154 -22.24 -1.90 7.80
N GLN A 155 -22.05 -0.73 8.42
CA GLN A 155 -21.65 0.47 7.70
C GLN A 155 -20.35 0.29 6.94
N CYS A 156 -20.39 0.35 5.61
CA CYS A 156 -19.27 0.05 4.73
C CYS A 156 -18.59 1.29 4.16
N LEU A 157 -19.23 2.44 4.16
CA LEU A 157 -18.67 3.73 3.78
C LEU A 157 -18.49 4.60 5.02
N VAL A 158 -17.28 4.61 5.56
CA VAL A 158 -16.91 5.48 6.68
C VAL A 158 -15.90 6.51 6.19
N ALA A 159 -16.30 7.77 6.22
CA ALA A 159 -15.41 8.89 5.94
C ALA A 159 -14.30 8.98 7.01
N THR A 160 -13.08 9.17 6.58
CA THR A 160 -11.93 9.40 7.46
C THR A 160 -10.95 10.33 6.79
N ASP A 161 -10.20 11.11 7.53
CA ASP A 161 -9.18 12.06 7.03
C ASP A 161 -8.20 11.44 6.02
N ASN A 162 -8.02 10.11 6.09
CA ASN A 162 -7.16 9.37 5.15
C ASN A 162 -7.73 9.25 3.73
N PHE A 163 -8.94 9.74 3.46
CA PHE A 163 -9.56 9.70 2.13
C PHE A 163 -9.44 11.03 1.37
N ASP A 164 -8.98 12.10 2.00
CA ASP A 164 -8.68 13.36 1.33
C ASP A 164 -7.47 13.21 0.41
N LEU A 165 -7.73 12.99 -0.87
CA LEU A 165 -6.69 12.79 -1.89
C LEU A 165 -6.02 14.10 -2.28
N GLU A 166 -6.71 15.23 -2.22
CA GLU A 166 -6.15 16.54 -2.52
C GLU A 166 -5.11 16.92 -1.48
N TYR A 167 -5.49 16.85 -0.20
CA TYR A 167 -4.56 17.10 0.91
C TYR A 167 -3.36 16.15 0.86
N PHE A 168 -3.61 14.86 0.61
CA PHE A 168 -2.54 13.86 0.46
C PHE A 168 -1.54 14.25 -0.63
N LEU A 169 -2.02 14.56 -1.84
CA LEU A 169 -1.16 14.95 -2.95
C LEU A 169 -0.41 16.24 -2.67
N LYS A 170 -1.09 17.24 -2.12
CA LYS A 170 -0.51 18.54 -1.79
C LYS A 170 0.67 18.41 -0.83
N LEU A 171 0.55 17.58 0.22
CA LEU A 171 1.66 17.32 1.15
C LEU A 171 2.94 16.84 0.43
N TRP A 172 2.80 15.91 -0.51
CA TRP A 172 3.94 15.37 -1.26
C TRP A 172 4.46 16.34 -2.30
N MET A 173 3.57 17.07 -2.99
CA MET A 173 3.93 18.09 -3.98
C MET A 173 4.68 19.26 -3.36
N ASP A 174 4.27 19.73 -2.18
CA ASP A 174 4.92 20.84 -1.47
C ASP A 174 6.36 20.51 -1.05
N ILE A 175 6.66 19.23 -0.81
CA ILE A 175 7.97 18.80 -0.27
C ILE A 175 8.91 18.28 -1.36
N PHE A 176 8.39 17.49 -2.30
CA PHE A 176 9.19 16.91 -3.37
C PHE A 176 9.15 17.71 -4.68
N GLY A 177 8.22 18.65 -4.80
CA GLY A 177 7.96 19.44 -6.02
C GLY A 177 6.99 18.72 -6.97
N LYS A 178 6.05 19.46 -7.55
CA LYS A 178 4.98 18.95 -8.42
C LYS A 178 5.50 18.08 -9.57
N LYS A 179 6.63 18.48 -10.20
CA LYS A 179 7.25 17.74 -11.32
C LYS A 179 7.71 16.32 -10.96
N ASN A 180 7.98 16.08 -9.69
CA ASN A 180 8.47 14.80 -9.17
C ASN A 180 7.34 13.89 -8.68
N ILE A 181 6.09 14.34 -8.74
CA ILE A 181 4.92 13.52 -8.38
C ILE A 181 4.29 12.97 -9.65
N LYS A 182 4.27 11.66 -9.79
CA LYS A 182 3.74 10.92 -10.95
C LYS A 182 2.54 10.07 -10.53
N PRO A 183 1.33 10.64 -10.37
CA PRO A 183 0.18 9.93 -9.85
C PRO A 183 -0.36 8.92 -10.86
N ILE A 184 -0.79 7.77 -10.38
CA ILE A 184 -1.46 6.72 -11.13
C ILE A 184 -2.89 6.58 -10.59
N LEU A 185 -3.88 6.44 -11.48
CA LEU A 185 -5.24 6.12 -11.10
C LEU A 185 -5.43 4.61 -11.06
N PHE A 186 -5.98 4.10 -9.96
CA PHE A 186 -6.31 2.69 -9.85
C PHE A 186 -7.41 2.32 -10.87
N PRO A 187 -7.36 1.16 -11.55
CA PRO A 187 -8.24 0.83 -12.67
C PRO A 187 -9.74 0.94 -12.41
N ASP A 188 -10.21 0.62 -11.19
CA ASP A 188 -11.63 0.72 -10.85
C ASP A 188 -12.11 2.17 -10.57
N SER A 189 -11.22 3.13 -10.66
CA SER A 189 -11.51 4.56 -10.42
C SER A 189 -11.82 5.33 -11.69
N VAL A 190 -11.68 4.69 -12.83
CA VAL A 190 -11.91 5.31 -14.16
C VAL A 190 -12.74 4.36 -15.03
N PRO A 191 -13.60 4.91 -15.96
CA PRO A 191 -14.43 4.10 -16.85
C PRO A 191 -13.64 3.27 -17.85
N GLU A 192 -12.48 3.77 -18.26
CA GLU A 192 -11.63 3.16 -19.27
C GLU A 192 -10.89 1.94 -18.73
N SER A 193 -10.67 0.95 -19.59
CA SER A 193 -9.85 -0.21 -19.25
C SER A 193 -8.39 0.22 -19.07
N ARG A 194 -7.94 0.32 -17.83
CA ARG A 194 -6.56 0.61 -17.47
C ARG A 194 -5.88 -0.59 -16.84
N ASP A 195 -4.58 -0.66 -17.02
CA ASP A 195 -3.74 -1.67 -16.39
C ASP A 195 -2.78 -1.01 -15.40
N LEU A 196 -2.93 -1.36 -14.11
CA LEU A 196 -2.12 -0.81 -13.04
C LEU A 196 -0.62 -1.01 -13.26
N ILE A 197 -0.22 -2.17 -13.80
CA ILE A 197 1.20 -2.49 -13.99
C ILE A 197 1.77 -1.69 -15.16
N LYS A 198 1.02 -1.55 -16.26
CA LYS A 198 1.43 -0.71 -17.40
C LYS A 198 1.56 0.75 -17.00
N ASP A 199 0.58 1.29 -16.25
CA ASP A 199 0.64 2.65 -15.73
C ASP A 199 1.81 2.83 -14.76
N PHE A 200 2.08 1.84 -13.91
CA PHE A 200 3.25 1.85 -13.03
C PHE A 200 4.57 1.83 -13.81
N CYS A 201 4.67 1.00 -14.85
CA CYS A 201 5.84 0.98 -15.74
C CYS A 201 6.08 2.33 -16.41
N ALA A 202 5.00 2.99 -16.87
CA ALA A 202 5.12 4.33 -17.46
C ALA A 202 5.61 5.35 -16.42
N ALA A 203 5.01 5.37 -15.21
CA ALA A 203 5.39 6.31 -14.16
C ALA A 203 6.81 6.07 -13.60
N SER A 204 7.29 4.83 -13.60
CA SER A 204 8.63 4.44 -13.15
C SER A 204 9.66 4.36 -14.29
N GLU A 205 9.27 4.81 -15.50
CA GLU A 205 10.12 4.82 -16.69
C GLU A 205 10.65 3.43 -17.09
N LEU A 206 9.82 2.40 -16.90
CA LEU A 206 10.11 1.02 -17.27
C LEU A 206 9.51 0.62 -18.63
N SER A 207 8.79 1.51 -19.33
CA SER A 207 8.08 1.18 -20.57
C SER A 207 9.01 0.66 -21.68
N HIS A 208 10.27 1.09 -21.70
CA HIS A 208 11.27 0.59 -22.64
C HIS A 208 11.66 -0.88 -22.42
N LEU A 209 11.34 -1.45 -21.26
CA LEU A 209 11.55 -2.85 -20.90
C LEU A 209 10.30 -3.73 -21.08
N SER A 210 9.21 -3.19 -21.65
CA SER A 210 7.91 -3.88 -21.74
C SER A 210 7.97 -5.23 -22.46
N ASN A 211 8.90 -5.41 -23.40
CA ASN A 211 9.10 -6.67 -24.14
C ASN A 211 9.90 -7.72 -23.34
N ILE A 212 10.55 -7.33 -22.24
CA ILE A 212 11.43 -8.17 -21.43
C ILE A 212 10.73 -8.52 -20.11
N LEU A 213 10.01 -7.55 -19.55
CA LEU A 213 9.35 -7.71 -18.28
C LEU A 213 8.03 -8.49 -18.45
N LYS A 214 7.78 -9.42 -17.53
CA LYS A 214 6.48 -10.07 -17.41
C LYS A 214 5.50 -9.06 -16.81
N ILE A 215 4.58 -8.57 -17.63
CA ILE A 215 3.62 -7.51 -17.24
C ILE A 215 2.27 -8.11 -16.81
N ASP A 216 1.86 -9.21 -17.42
CA ASP A 216 0.54 -9.82 -17.21
C ASP A 216 0.48 -10.75 -16.00
N GLY A 217 -0.73 -10.98 -15.48
CA GLY A 217 -0.98 -11.97 -14.41
C GLY A 217 -0.83 -11.43 -12.99
N PHE A 218 -0.64 -10.13 -12.79
CA PHE A 218 -0.44 -9.53 -11.46
C PHE A 218 -1.72 -8.99 -10.81
N ARG A 219 -2.90 -9.30 -11.34
CA ARG A 219 -4.15 -9.02 -10.64
C ARG A 219 -4.22 -9.88 -9.37
N ARG A 220 -3.85 -9.28 -8.24
CA ARG A 220 -4.00 -9.88 -6.91
C ARG A 220 -5.15 -9.19 -6.19
N ASN A 221 -5.97 -9.97 -5.51
CA ASN A 221 -7.17 -9.58 -4.79
C ASN A 221 -8.36 -9.27 -5.71
N GLU A 222 -8.94 -10.29 -6.29
CA GLU A 222 -10.30 -10.23 -6.81
C GLU A 222 -11.26 -9.74 -5.73
N SER A 223 -12.31 -9.07 -6.16
CA SER A 223 -13.29 -8.53 -5.21
C SER A 223 -13.97 -9.68 -4.49
N ILE A 224 -13.90 -9.72 -3.17
CA ILE A 224 -14.64 -10.72 -2.38
C ILE A 224 -16.14 -10.49 -2.59
N ASP A 225 -16.89 -11.57 -2.76
CA ASP A 225 -18.35 -11.56 -2.87
C ASP A 225 -19.00 -10.89 -1.65
N GLY A 226 -20.05 -10.11 -1.88
CA GLY A 226 -20.77 -9.41 -0.80
C GLY A 226 -21.41 -10.37 0.20
N ARG A 227 -21.92 -11.52 -0.27
CA ARG A 227 -22.50 -12.58 0.57
C ARG A 227 -21.44 -13.20 1.47
N ALA A 228 -20.25 -13.45 0.94
CA ALA A 228 -19.11 -13.93 1.72
C ALA A 228 -18.72 -12.95 2.83
N ILE A 229 -18.72 -11.64 2.53
CA ILE A 229 -18.44 -10.60 3.52
C ILE A 229 -19.50 -10.56 4.61
N GLU A 230 -20.78 -10.68 4.25
CA GLU A 230 -21.86 -10.68 5.23
C GLU A 230 -21.80 -11.92 6.13
N ILE A 231 -21.56 -13.11 5.61
CA ILE A 231 -21.36 -14.32 6.41
C ILE A 231 -20.19 -14.15 7.38
N MET A 232 -19.06 -13.63 6.91
CA MET A 232 -17.91 -13.36 7.79
C MET A 232 -18.28 -12.35 8.90
N ARG A 233 -19.08 -11.33 8.59
CA ARG A 233 -19.55 -10.35 9.58
C ARG A 233 -20.46 -11.00 10.62
N GLN A 234 -21.41 -11.84 10.21
CA GLN A 234 -22.28 -12.59 11.11
C GLN A 234 -21.47 -13.50 12.05
N ILE A 235 -20.46 -14.20 11.52
CA ILE A 235 -19.54 -15.00 12.36
C ILE A 235 -18.77 -14.12 13.35
N ASN A 236 -18.37 -12.90 12.95
CA ASN A 236 -17.74 -11.96 13.86
C ASN A 236 -18.68 -11.53 14.99
N LEU A 237 -19.97 -11.32 14.71
CA LEU A 237 -20.98 -10.99 15.74
C LEU A 237 -21.16 -12.10 16.78
N MET A 238 -20.97 -13.37 16.40
CA MET A 238 -21.01 -14.49 17.35
C MET A 238 -19.79 -14.53 18.28
N LYS A 239 -18.74 -13.76 17.98
CA LYS A 239 -17.52 -13.64 18.78
C LYS A 239 -17.10 -12.16 18.89
N PRO A 240 -17.81 -11.35 19.67
CA PRO A 240 -17.67 -9.88 19.68
C PRO A 240 -16.25 -9.40 20.07
N ASP A 241 -15.54 -10.15 20.91
CA ASP A 241 -14.17 -9.78 21.34
C ASP A 241 -13.09 -10.11 20.30
N ARG A 242 -13.48 -10.64 19.17
CA ARG A 242 -12.56 -11.08 18.13
C ARG A 242 -11.72 -9.96 17.52
N HIS A 243 -12.25 -8.74 17.50
CA HIS A 243 -11.51 -7.57 17.01
C HIS A 243 -10.33 -7.20 17.92
N LEU A 244 -10.31 -7.69 19.16
CA LEU A 244 -9.28 -7.44 20.17
C LEU A 244 -8.08 -8.39 20.05
N VAL A 245 -8.25 -9.53 19.39
CA VAL A 245 -7.21 -10.57 19.27
C VAL A 245 -6.80 -10.81 17.80
N PRO A 246 -5.54 -11.17 17.55
CA PRO A 246 -5.10 -11.56 16.21
C PRO A 246 -5.88 -12.78 15.70
N MET A 247 -6.24 -12.78 14.41
CA MET A 247 -6.92 -13.91 13.80
C MET A 247 -6.03 -15.15 13.78
N ASP A 248 -6.52 -16.26 14.34
CA ASP A 248 -5.83 -17.55 14.34
C ASP A 248 -5.83 -18.24 12.95
N LYS A 249 -5.11 -19.37 12.85
CA LYS A 249 -5.02 -20.14 11.60
C LYS A 249 -6.35 -20.73 11.17
N THR A 250 -7.15 -21.23 12.11
CA THR A 250 -8.45 -21.85 11.87
C THR A 250 -9.41 -20.87 11.23
N GLN A 251 -9.47 -19.68 11.80
CA GLN A 251 -10.33 -18.63 11.30
C GLN A 251 -9.90 -18.12 9.92
N ARG A 252 -8.59 -18.00 9.66
CA ARG A 252 -8.11 -17.64 8.30
C ARG A 252 -8.51 -18.70 7.28
N ARG A 253 -8.44 -19.97 7.66
CA ARG A 253 -8.88 -21.08 6.80
C ARG A 253 -10.38 -21.02 6.54
N LEU A 254 -11.19 -20.78 7.58
CA LEU A 254 -12.63 -20.63 7.45
C LEU A 254 -12.99 -19.47 6.52
N ASN A 255 -12.38 -18.29 6.71
CA ASN A 255 -12.62 -17.14 5.85
C ASN A 255 -12.20 -17.43 4.40
N GLY A 256 -11.14 -18.21 4.17
CA GLY A 256 -10.75 -18.64 2.83
C GLY A 256 -11.77 -19.60 2.19
N ILE A 257 -12.36 -20.51 2.95
CA ILE A 257 -13.43 -21.38 2.48
C ILE A 257 -14.66 -20.56 2.10
N ILE A 258 -15.11 -19.66 2.96
CA ILE A 258 -16.27 -18.79 2.71
C ILE A 258 -16.04 -17.93 1.45
N GLU A 259 -14.84 -17.36 1.30
CA GLU A 259 -14.48 -16.54 0.13
C GLU A 259 -14.62 -17.32 -1.19
N ASN A 260 -14.25 -18.57 -1.18
CA ASN A 260 -14.27 -19.45 -2.38
C ASN A 260 -15.58 -20.24 -2.55
N SER A 261 -16.61 -20.00 -1.71
CA SER A 261 -17.88 -20.72 -1.77
C SER A 261 -18.92 -20.09 -2.68
N PHE A 262 -18.59 -18.98 -3.35
CA PHE A 262 -19.51 -18.26 -4.22
C PHE A 262 -18.97 -18.17 -5.63
N ASP A 263 -19.76 -18.67 -6.58
CA ASP A 263 -19.48 -18.61 -8.00
C ASP A 263 -19.92 -17.27 -8.61
N PHE A 264 -19.45 -16.99 -9.83
CA PHE A 264 -19.90 -15.84 -10.60
C PHE A 264 -21.39 -15.92 -10.98
N PRO A 265 -22.08 -14.77 -11.07
CA PRO A 265 -21.59 -13.40 -10.84
C PRO A 265 -21.45 -13.06 -9.34
N LEU A 266 -20.38 -12.33 -9.00
CA LEU A 266 -20.15 -11.87 -7.64
C LEU A 266 -21.13 -10.76 -7.25
N GLU A 267 -21.76 -10.89 -6.10
CA GLU A 267 -22.54 -9.81 -5.51
C GLU A 267 -21.63 -8.73 -4.91
N LYS A 268 -21.98 -7.47 -5.15
CA LYS A 268 -21.24 -6.35 -4.59
C LYS A 268 -21.77 -5.99 -3.20
N VAL A 269 -20.88 -5.69 -2.26
CA VAL A 269 -21.26 -4.98 -1.05
C VAL A 269 -21.81 -3.63 -1.46
N GLN A 270 -23.04 -3.34 -1.06
CA GLN A 270 -23.73 -2.10 -1.40
C GLN A 270 -23.97 -1.27 -0.14
N PRO A 271 -23.55 -0.01 -0.10
CA PRO A 271 -23.94 0.92 0.95
C PRO A 271 -25.41 1.26 0.85
N SER A 272 -26.04 1.62 1.95
CA SER A 272 -27.37 2.25 1.89
C SER A 272 -27.28 3.60 1.17
N LYS A 273 -28.44 4.06 0.63
CA LYS A 273 -28.49 5.38 -0.03
C LYS A 273 -28.06 6.51 0.92
N LYS A 274 -28.48 6.46 2.19
CA LYS A 274 -28.09 7.43 3.20
C LYS A 274 -26.59 7.42 3.43
N GLU A 275 -26.01 6.26 3.66
CA GLU A 275 -24.56 6.09 3.86
C GLU A 275 -23.74 6.63 2.67
N ALA A 276 -24.21 6.38 1.44
CA ALA A 276 -23.56 6.91 0.24
C ALA A 276 -23.65 8.45 0.18
N MET A 277 -24.80 9.03 0.49
CA MET A 277 -24.98 10.49 0.54
C MET A 277 -24.08 11.14 1.59
N ASP A 278 -24.12 10.67 2.83
CA ASP A 278 -23.31 11.18 3.93
C ASP A 278 -21.80 11.11 3.58
N PHE A 279 -21.37 10.05 2.90
CA PHE A 279 -19.97 9.90 2.49
C PHE A 279 -19.57 10.92 1.42
N TYR A 280 -20.41 11.14 0.38
CA TYR A 280 -20.10 12.08 -0.70
C TYR A 280 -20.23 13.55 -0.28
N GLU A 281 -21.04 13.87 0.74
CA GLU A 281 -21.07 15.22 1.32
C GLU A 281 -19.80 15.58 2.08
N THR A 282 -19.00 14.57 2.50
CA THR A 282 -17.74 14.79 3.22
C THR A 282 -16.56 15.08 2.25
N TYR A 283 -16.64 14.64 0.98
CA TYR A 283 -15.56 14.71 -0.03
C TYR A 283 -16.02 15.31 -1.36
#